data_f3398d6c400c404842799e19c4861023
#
_entry.id   f3398d6c400c404842799e19c4861023
#
_cell.length_a   1.000
_cell.length_b   1.000
_cell.length_c   1.000
_cell.angle_alpha   90.00
_cell.angle_beta   90.00
_cell.angle_gamma   90.00
#
_symmetry.space_group_name_H-M   'P 1'
#
loop_
_entity.id
_entity.type
_entity.pdbx_description
1 polymer ?
#
loop_
_entity_poly.entity_id
_entity_poly.type
_entity_poly.pdbx_seq_one_letter_code
_entity_poly.pdbx_strand_id
1 'polypeptide(L)'
;MFNLFLENFVLIFVAIDPITILPIFATFTQGLNKKDLITLCLRSTLTAFGILLVFWLFGSALLQMMGININSFRIVGGMFLMVIAYQMVFEQRQRRRKETAEEAMDDEELSSLATFPLAIPLMAGPGAITLVMLLSEKSGSSIENQVIGFSPIIIVLILNAISLWASGKMAKRLPISVLSALQRTF
;
A
#
# COMPACT_ATOMS: atom_id res chain seq x y z
N MET A 1 23.33 -3.72 8.75
CA MET A 1 22.55 -2.54 8.33
C MET A 1 22.05 -2.65 6.90
N PHE A 2 22.89 -2.71 5.88
CA PHE A 2 22.47 -2.80 4.48
C PHE A 2 21.51 -3.98 4.19
N ASN A 3 21.80 -5.17 4.72
CA ASN A 3 20.94 -6.35 4.55
C ASN A 3 19.55 -6.16 5.18
N LEU A 4 19.47 -5.53 6.35
CA LEU A 4 18.20 -5.22 7.02
C LEU A 4 17.36 -4.26 6.17
N PHE A 5 17.99 -3.20 5.65
CA PHE A 5 17.34 -2.25 4.75
C PHE A 5 16.81 -2.93 3.49
N LEU A 6 17.65 -3.72 2.82
CA LEU A 6 17.30 -4.39 1.56
C LEU A 6 16.15 -5.40 1.75
N GLU A 7 16.23 -6.20 2.82
CA GLU A 7 15.18 -7.16 3.17
C GLU A 7 13.84 -6.44 3.40
N ASN A 8 13.84 -5.41 4.26
CA ASN A 8 12.64 -4.64 4.55
C ASN A 8 12.11 -3.95 3.29
N PHE A 9 12.99 -3.41 2.43
CA PHE A 9 12.60 -2.77 1.18
C PHE A 9 11.85 -3.73 0.26
N VAL A 10 12.42 -4.92 0.03
CA VAL A 10 11.78 -5.91 -0.84
C VAL A 10 10.43 -6.35 -0.29
N LEU A 11 10.36 -6.65 1.01
CA LEU A 11 9.13 -7.08 1.66
C LEU A 11 8.03 -6.00 1.58
N ILE A 12 8.36 -4.75 1.89
CA ILE A 12 7.40 -3.63 1.82
C ILE A 12 7.00 -3.33 0.38
N PHE A 13 7.95 -3.39 -0.56
CA PHE A 13 7.64 -3.19 -1.98
C PHE A 13 6.63 -4.21 -2.50
N VAL A 14 6.81 -5.49 -2.14
CA VAL A 14 5.86 -6.56 -2.49
C VAL A 14 4.52 -6.39 -1.75
N ALA A 15 4.53 -5.98 -0.48
CA ALA A 15 3.30 -5.84 0.30
C ALA A 15 2.44 -4.67 -0.18
N ILE A 16 3.02 -3.52 -0.49
CA ILE A 16 2.31 -2.34 -1.04
C ILE A 16 1.95 -2.57 -2.50
N ASP A 17 2.88 -3.22 -3.26
CA ASP A 17 2.68 -3.59 -4.66
C ASP A 17 2.29 -2.39 -5.54
N PRO A 18 3.24 -1.45 -5.75
CA PRO A 18 2.97 -0.22 -6.50
C PRO A 18 2.55 -0.48 -7.95
N ILE A 19 2.93 -1.61 -8.52
CA ILE A 19 2.67 -1.93 -9.93
C ILE A 19 1.18 -2.23 -10.15
N THR A 20 0.58 -3.04 -9.29
CA THR A 20 -0.83 -3.45 -9.40
C THR A 20 -1.79 -2.28 -9.15
N ILE A 21 -1.38 -1.26 -8.40
CA ILE A 21 -2.22 -0.09 -8.12
C ILE A 21 -2.33 0.84 -9.35
N LEU A 22 -1.36 0.83 -10.27
CA LEU A 22 -1.29 1.77 -11.39
C LEU A 22 -2.54 1.77 -12.29
N PRO A 23 -3.02 0.64 -12.81
CA PRO A 23 -4.21 0.63 -13.66
C PRO A 23 -5.47 1.06 -12.90
N ILE A 24 -5.58 0.69 -11.62
CA ILE A 24 -6.70 1.09 -10.75
C ILE A 24 -6.69 2.61 -10.57
N PHE A 25 -5.53 3.19 -10.23
CA PHE A 25 -5.39 4.63 -10.05
C PHE A 25 -5.66 5.40 -11.35
N ALA A 26 -5.28 4.84 -12.50
CA ALA A 26 -5.54 5.45 -13.79
C ALA A 26 -7.04 5.66 -14.03
N THR A 27 -7.92 4.76 -13.56
CA THR A 27 -9.39 4.92 -13.69
C THR A 27 -9.92 6.04 -12.80
N PHE A 28 -9.48 6.14 -11.55
CA PHE A 28 -9.88 7.22 -10.64
C PHE A 28 -9.46 8.62 -11.13
N THR A 29 -8.44 8.68 -11.99
CA THR A 29 -7.86 9.96 -12.42
C THR A 29 -8.32 10.40 -13.80
N GLN A 30 -9.20 9.64 -14.45
CA GLN A 30 -9.81 10.03 -15.72
C GLN A 30 -10.61 11.33 -15.54
N GLY A 31 -10.35 12.31 -16.39
CA GLY A 31 -11.04 13.59 -16.35
C GLY A 31 -10.54 14.56 -15.28
N LEU A 32 -9.74 14.14 -14.31
CA LEU A 32 -9.20 15.04 -13.29
C LEU A 32 -8.23 16.07 -13.90
N ASN A 33 -8.27 17.29 -13.41
CA ASN A 33 -7.25 18.29 -13.74
C ASN A 33 -5.90 17.96 -13.07
N LYS A 34 -4.83 18.67 -13.43
CA LYS A 34 -3.48 18.43 -12.91
C LYS A 34 -3.39 18.65 -11.37
N LYS A 35 -4.14 19.63 -10.86
CA LYS A 35 -4.14 20.00 -9.45
C LYS A 35 -4.80 18.92 -8.60
N ASP A 36 -5.94 18.41 -9.04
CA ASP A 36 -6.70 17.36 -8.35
C ASP A 36 -5.93 16.03 -8.36
N LEU A 37 -5.28 15.70 -9.49
CA LEU A 37 -4.39 14.54 -9.59
C LEU A 37 -3.27 14.58 -8.54
N ILE A 38 -2.57 15.70 -8.41
CA ILE A 38 -1.49 15.84 -7.43
C ILE A 38 -2.06 15.76 -6.01
N THR A 39 -3.20 16.41 -5.77
CA THR A 39 -3.87 16.38 -4.46
C THR A 39 -4.26 14.96 -4.06
N LEU A 40 -4.81 14.19 -5.00
CA LEU A 40 -5.18 12.79 -4.78
C LEU A 40 -3.96 11.93 -4.45
N CYS A 41 -2.88 12.03 -5.24
CA CYS A 41 -1.62 11.32 -4.98
C CYS A 41 -1.04 11.64 -3.60
N LEU A 42 -0.96 12.94 -3.27
CA LEU A 42 -0.37 13.36 -2.00
C LEU A 42 -1.23 12.93 -0.80
N ARG A 43 -2.54 13.16 -0.86
CA ARG A 43 -3.44 12.79 0.24
C ARG A 43 -3.44 11.28 0.49
N SER A 44 -3.57 10.47 -0.55
CA SER A 44 -3.55 9.00 -0.40
C SER A 44 -2.22 8.50 0.17
N THR A 45 -1.10 9.03 -0.33
CA THR A 45 0.23 8.64 0.16
C THR A 45 0.47 9.08 1.60
N LEU A 46 0.08 10.32 1.97
CA LEU A 46 0.22 10.82 3.34
C LEU A 46 -0.68 10.07 4.33
N THR A 47 -1.90 9.73 3.93
CA THR A 47 -2.79 8.90 4.75
C THR A 47 -2.21 7.52 4.97
N ALA A 48 -1.74 6.86 3.90
CA ALA A 48 -1.08 5.55 4.01
C ALA A 48 0.18 5.62 4.89
N PHE A 49 1.02 6.66 4.71
CA PHE A 49 2.18 6.91 5.56
C PHE A 49 1.80 7.04 7.04
N GLY A 50 0.78 7.86 7.34
CA GLY A 50 0.32 8.05 8.71
C GLY A 50 -0.14 6.74 9.36
N ILE A 51 -0.91 5.94 8.64
CA ILE A 51 -1.37 4.63 9.10
C ILE A 51 -0.19 3.69 9.38
N LEU A 52 0.72 3.53 8.41
CA LEU A 52 1.87 2.65 8.57
C LEU A 52 2.82 3.13 9.68
N LEU A 53 2.98 4.45 9.86
CA LEU A 53 3.77 5.03 10.94
C LEU A 53 3.14 4.73 12.31
N VAL A 54 1.84 4.88 12.45
CA VAL A 54 1.12 4.55 13.71
C VAL A 54 1.32 3.07 14.05
N PHE A 55 1.15 2.16 13.11
CA PHE A 55 1.36 0.73 13.35
C PHE A 55 2.82 0.36 13.57
N TRP A 56 3.77 1.09 12.97
CA TRP A 56 5.19 0.92 13.26
C TRP A 56 5.53 1.30 14.71
N LEU A 57 5.02 2.43 15.18
CA LEU A 57 5.34 2.97 16.51
C LEU A 57 4.57 2.26 17.64
N PHE A 58 3.31 1.96 17.41
CA PHE A 58 2.38 1.49 18.45
C PHE A 58 1.90 0.06 18.27
N GLY A 59 2.26 -0.62 17.17
CA GLY A 59 1.74 -1.94 16.86
C GLY A 59 2.07 -3.00 17.93
N SER A 60 3.30 -3.03 18.44
CA SER A 60 3.68 -3.94 19.51
C SER A 60 2.96 -3.65 20.82
N ALA A 61 2.78 -2.38 21.18
CA ALA A 61 2.02 -1.98 22.36
C ALA A 61 0.54 -2.38 22.23
N LEU A 62 -0.05 -2.20 21.07
CA LEU A 62 -1.42 -2.62 20.78
C LEU A 62 -1.59 -4.13 20.98
N LEU A 63 -0.69 -4.96 20.45
CA LEU A 63 -0.72 -6.41 20.64
C LEU A 63 -0.63 -6.80 22.11
N GLN A 64 0.26 -6.16 22.87
CA GLN A 64 0.40 -6.37 24.30
C GLN A 64 -0.87 -6.01 25.08
N MET A 65 -1.50 -4.87 24.76
CA MET A 65 -2.78 -4.46 25.38
C MET A 65 -3.91 -5.45 25.09
N MET A 66 -3.89 -6.08 23.91
CA MET A 66 -4.85 -7.12 23.53
C MET A 66 -4.50 -8.50 24.11
N GLY A 67 -3.40 -8.63 24.86
CA GLY A 67 -2.92 -9.91 25.41
C GLY A 67 -2.36 -10.86 24.34
N ILE A 68 -2.03 -10.37 23.14
CA ILE A 68 -1.51 -11.17 22.05
C ILE A 68 0.00 -11.28 22.17
N ASN A 69 0.49 -12.54 22.28
CA ASN A 69 1.91 -12.79 22.29
C ASN A 69 2.51 -12.53 20.90
N ILE A 70 3.63 -11.80 20.85
CA ILE A 70 4.32 -11.43 19.62
C ILE A 70 4.75 -12.65 18.78
N ASN A 71 5.14 -13.77 19.41
CA ASN A 71 5.50 -14.99 18.69
C ASN A 71 4.27 -15.60 18.00
N SER A 72 3.12 -15.60 18.65
CA SER A 72 1.85 -16.03 18.05
C SER A 72 1.48 -15.11 16.87
N PHE A 73 1.68 -13.81 17.03
CA PHE A 73 1.46 -12.84 15.94
C PHE A 73 2.41 -13.07 14.76
N ARG A 74 3.68 -13.41 15.01
CA ARG A 74 4.64 -13.77 13.95
C ARG A 74 4.20 -14.98 13.14
N ILE A 75 3.70 -16.03 13.80
CA ILE A 75 3.21 -17.24 13.14
C ILE A 75 2.00 -16.92 12.26
N VAL A 76 0.98 -16.29 12.85
CA VAL A 76 -0.25 -15.93 12.13
C VAL A 76 0.03 -14.92 11.02
N GLY A 77 0.87 -13.91 11.28
CA GLY A 77 1.30 -12.93 10.30
C GLY A 77 2.06 -13.55 9.14
N GLY A 78 2.96 -14.50 9.41
CA GLY A 78 3.67 -15.27 8.37
C GLY A 78 2.71 -16.09 7.52
N MET A 79 1.75 -16.78 8.13
CA MET A 79 0.69 -17.49 7.40
C MET A 79 -0.16 -16.55 6.54
N PHE A 80 -0.48 -15.37 7.05
CA PHE A 80 -1.24 -14.36 6.32
C PHE A 80 -0.45 -13.83 5.11
N LEU A 81 0.85 -13.56 5.28
CA LEU A 81 1.73 -13.16 4.17
C LEU A 81 1.84 -14.27 3.11
N MET A 82 1.84 -15.54 3.52
CA MET A 82 1.83 -16.67 2.60
C MET A 82 0.53 -16.72 1.78
N VAL A 83 -0.62 -16.45 2.41
CA VAL A 83 -1.90 -16.32 1.70
C VAL A 83 -1.88 -15.17 0.70
N ILE A 84 -1.29 -14.02 1.07
CA ILE A 84 -1.13 -12.89 0.15
C ILE A 84 -0.25 -13.27 -1.03
N ALA A 85 0.89 -13.94 -0.79
CA ALA A 85 1.77 -14.40 -1.86
C ALA A 85 1.06 -15.38 -2.80
N TYR A 86 0.29 -16.31 -2.26
CA TYR A 86 -0.56 -17.21 -3.04
C TYR A 86 -1.57 -16.43 -3.92
N GLN A 87 -2.28 -15.46 -3.33
CA GLN A 87 -3.24 -14.62 -4.05
C GLN A 87 -2.60 -13.79 -5.16
N MET A 88 -1.34 -13.36 -4.98
CA MET A 88 -0.58 -12.65 -6.01
C MET A 88 -0.25 -13.55 -7.20
N VAL A 89 0.20 -14.79 -6.94
CA VAL A 89 0.53 -15.77 -7.98
C VAL A 89 -0.70 -16.14 -8.84
N PHE A 90 -1.88 -16.23 -8.21
CA PHE A 90 -3.13 -16.61 -8.88
C PHE A 90 -4.00 -15.40 -9.27
N GLU A 91 -3.46 -14.17 -9.28
CA GLU A 91 -4.13 -12.92 -9.67
C GLU A 91 -5.39 -12.56 -8.86
N GLN A 92 -5.70 -13.32 -7.81
CA GLN A 92 -6.89 -13.09 -6.97
C GLN A 92 -6.84 -11.76 -6.24
N ARG A 93 -5.61 -11.30 -5.89
CA ARG A 93 -5.41 -10.00 -5.23
C ARG A 93 -5.77 -8.84 -6.12
N GLN A 94 -5.45 -8.92 -7.40
CA GLN A 94 -5.81 -7.90 -8.39
C GLN A 94 -7.30 -7.79 -8.58
N ARG A 95 -8.00 -8.92 -8.68
CA ARG A 95 -9.47 -8.95 -8.78
C ARG A 95 -10.13 -8.25 -7.60
N ARG A 96 -9.74 -8.61 -6.36
CA ARG A 96 -10.28 -7.98 -5.13
C ARG A 96 -10.01 -6.48 -5.08
N ARG A 97 -8.79 -6.05 -5.43
CA ARG A 97 -8.45 -4.62 -5.46
C ARG A 97 -9.28 -3.86 -6.47
N LYS A 98 -9.54 -4.47 -7.63
CA LYS A 98 -10.38 -3.90 -8.68
C LYS A 98 -11.84 -3.80 -8.25
N GLU A 99 -12.41 -4.85 -7.68
CA GLU A 99 -13.78 -4.85 -7.14
C GLU A 99 -13.95 -3.76 -6.09
N THR A 100 -13.03 -3.67 -5.11
CA THR A 100 -13.05 -2.60 -4.09
C THR A 100 -12.94 -1.21 -4.71
N ALA A 101 -12.18 -1.05 -5.79
CA ALA A 101 -12.05 0.21 -6.49
C ALA A 101 -13.31 0.58 -7.28
N GLU A 102 -13.94 -0.39 -7.92
CA GLU A 102 -15.18 -0.19 -8.68
C GLU A 102 -16.34 0.19 -7.74
N GLU A 103 -16.47 -0.48 -6.59
CA GLU A 103 -17.46 -0.15 -5.56
C GLU A 103 -17.31 1.29 -5.02
N ALA A 104 -16.08 1.79 -4.92
CA ALA A 104 -15.81 3.14 -4.41
C ALA A 104 -15.99 4.25 -5.45
N MET A 105 -16.16 3.92 -6.73
CA MET A 105 -16.37 4.92 -7.79
C MET A 105 -17.74 5.61 -7.73
N ASP A 106 -18.69 5.03 -7.00
CA ASP A 106 -20.01 5.63 -6.77
C ASP A 106 -19.97 6.81 -5.78
N ASP A 107 -18.86 7.00 -5.05
CA ASP A 107 -18.63 8.12 -4.14
C ASP A 107 -17.99 9.31 -4.90
N GLU A 108 -18.74 10.40 -5.06
CA GLU A 108 -18.35 11.56 -5.87
C GLU A 108 -17.23 12.47 -5.28
N GLU A 109 -16.81 12.30 -4.04
CA GLU A 109 -15.83 13.17 -3.39
C GLU A 109 -14.38 12.71 -3.54
N LEU A 110 -13.53 13.56 -4.12
CA LEU A 110 -12.08 13.33 -4.27
C LEU A 110 -11.37 13.05 -2.94
N SER A 111 -11.86 13.60 -1.83
CA SER A 111 -11.27 13.41 -0.51
C SER A 111 -11.55 12.02 0.05
N SER A 112 -12.72 11.47 -0.24
CA SER A 112 -13.10 10.11 0.14
C SER A 112 -12.25 9.10 -0.64
N LEU A 113 -12.08 9.27 -1.96
CA LEU A 113 -11.25 8.41 -2.81
C LEU A 113 -9.78 8.34 -2.37
N ALA A 114 -9.22 9.44 -1.84
CA ALA A 114 -7.85 9.45 -1.34
C ALA A 114 -7.67 8.56 -0.11
N THR A 115 -8.68 8.50 0.76
CA THR A 115 -8.67 7.70 1.97
C THR A 115 -9.13 6.27 1.68
N PHE A 116 -10.28 6.13 1.05
CA PHE A 116 -10.84 4.86 0.60
C PHE A 116 -11.19 4.94 -0.88
N PRO A 117 -10.69 4.01 -1.71
CA PRO A 117 -9.91 2.83 -1.37
C PRO A 117 -8.39 3.02 -1.49
N LEU A 118 -7.89 4.20 -1.88
CA LEU A 118 -6.47 4.36 -2.25
C LEU A 118 -5.51 4.15 -1.07
N ALA A 119 -5.68 4.90 0.03
CA ALA A 119 -4.85 4.69 1.20
C ALA A 119 -5.20 3.36 1.89
N ILE A 120 -6.48 3.12 2.14
CA ILE A 120 -7.02 1.89 2.74
C ILE A 120 -8.04 1.29 1.76
N PRO A 121 -7.93 0.02 1.35
CA PRO A 121 -6.91 -0.98 1.69
C PRO A 121 -5.75 -1.11 0.70
N LEU A 122 -5.67 -0.25 -0.35
CA LEU A 122 -4.76 -0.50 -1.47
C LEU A 122 -3.28 -0.31 -1.10
N MET A 123 -2.91 0.78 -0.39
CA MET A 123 -1.54 1.05 0.04
C MET A 123 -1.27 0.51 1.45
N ALA A 124 -2.07 0.91 2.43
CA ALA A 124 -1.99 0.45 3.82
C ALA A 124 -3.04 -0.64 4.06
N GLY A 125 -2.97 -1.72 3.31
CA GLY A 125 -3.82 -2.88 3.49
C GLY A 125 -3.39 -3.75 4.67
N PRO A 126 -4.22 -4.74 5.06
CA PRO A 126 -3.93 -5.61 6.21
C PRO A 126 -2.57 -6.28 6.13
N GLY A 127 -2.13 -6.66 4.92
CA GLY A 127 -0.81 -7.27 4.71
C GLY A 127 0.35 -6.32 4.96
N ALA A 128 0.23 -5.07 4.49
CA ALA A 128 1.25 -4.06 4.73
C ALA A 128 1.32 -3.68 6.21
N ILE A 129 0.17 -3.54 6.88
CA ILE A 129 0.09 -3.26 8.32
C ILE A 129 0.75 -4.40 9.12
N THR A 130 0.35 -5.66 8.88
CA THR A 130 0.93 -6.83 9.55
C THR A 130 2.44 -6.88 9.38
N LEU A 131 2.91 -6.67 8.14
CA LEU A 131 4.34 -6.69 7.83
C LEU A 131 5.08 -5.56 8.56
N VAL A 132 4.56 -4.35 8.55
CA VAL A 132 5.14 -3.19 9.22
C VAL A 132 5.28 -3.44 10.73
N MET A 133 4.28 -4.03 11.38
CA MET A 133 4.34 -4.42 12.79
C MET A 133 5.43 -5.47 13.05
N LEU A 134 5.54 -6.49 12.18
CA LEU A 134 6.57 -7.52 12.31
C LEU A 134 7.99 -6.97 12.11
N LEU A 135 8.17 -6.05 11.16
CA LEU A 135 9.45 -5.42 10.87
C LEU A 135 9.87 -4.43 11.98
N SER A 136 8.92 -3.69 12.56
CA SER A 136 9.16 -2.83 13.71
C SER A 136 9.70 -3.65 14.90
N GLU A 137 9.07 -4.77 15.20
CA GLU A 137 9.50 -5.67 16.26
C GLU A 137 10.88 -6.28 15.99
N LYS A 138 11.15 -6.70 14.74
CA LYS A 138 12.45 -7.23 14.32
C LYS A 138 13.57 -6.19 14.44
N SER A 139 13.27 -4.92 14.26
CA SER A 139 14.23 -3.83 14.39
C SER A 139 14.70 -3.58 15.83
N GLY A 140 13.94 -4.09 16.83
CA GLY A 140 14.29 -3.99 18.24
C GLY A 140 14.14 -2.58 18.79
N SER A 141 14.72 -2.31 19.98
CA SER A 141 14.54 -1.06 20.70
C SER A 141 15.58 0.04 20.39
N SER A 142 16.59 -0.26 19.57
CA SER A 142 17.60 0.74 19.18
C SER A 142 17.00 1.75 18.21
N ILE A 143 17.10 3.03 18.51
CA ILE A 143 16.61 4.13 17.65
C ILE A 143 17.23 4.03 16.25
N GLU A 144 18.52 3.72 16.16
CA GLU A 144 19.22 3.58 14.90
C GLU A 144 18.59 2.48 14.02
N ASN A 145 18.35 1.30 14.58
CA ASN A 145 17.72 0.20 13.87
C ASN A 145 16.27 0.50 13.51
N GLN A 146 15.53 1.23 14.34
CA GLN A 146 14.17 1.66 14.06
C GLN A 146 14.13 2.62 12.86
N VAL A 147 15.06 3.60 12.80
CA VAL A 147 15.14 4.53 11.67
C VAL A 147 15.54 3.80 10.38
N ILE A 148 16.55 2.93 10.44
CA ILE A 148 16.98 2.13 9.29
C ILE A 148 15.87 1.18 8.84
N GLY A 149 15.18 0.53 9.78
CA GLY A 149 14.09 -0.40 9.49
C GLY A 149 12.87 0.28 8.89
N PHE A 150 12.57 1.52 9.27
CA PHE A 150 11.44 2.30 8.76
C PHE A 150 11.73 3.00 7.42
N SER A 151 12.99 3.35 7.14
CA SER A 151 13.37 4.09 5.93
C SER A 151 12.89 3.45 4.61
N PRO A 152 12.85 2.10 4.43
CA PRO A 152 12.31 1.47 3.24
C PRO A 152 10.83 1.78 2.99
N ILE A 153 10.04 1.94 4.07
CA ILE A 153 8.60 2.28 3.95
C ILE A 153 8.45 3.64 3.29
N ILE A 154 9.24 4.63 3.71
CA ILE A 154 9.24 5.98 3.14
C ILE A 154 9.61 5.90 1.64
N ILE A 155 10.68 5.19 1.32
CA ILE A 155 11.16 5.08 -0.07
C ILE A 155 10.12 4.41 -0.96
N VAL A 156 9.51 3.31 -0.51
CA VAL A 156 8.48 2.61 -1.29
C VAL A 156 7.23 3.48 -1.46
N LEU A 157 6.81 4.24 -0.44
CA LEU A 157 5.70 5.16 -0.56
C LEU A 157 6.00 6.33 -1.53
N ILE A 158 7.23 6.85 -1.54
CA ILE A 158 7.64 7.86 -2.52
C ILE A 158 7.63 7.27 -3.93
N LEU A 159 8.20 6.07 -4.13
CA LEU A 159 8.15 5.39 -5.41
C LEU A 159 6.70 5.16 -5.87
N ASN A 160 5.84 4.74 -4.94
CA ASN A 160 4.42 4.57 -5.22
C ASN A 160 3.75 5.90 -5.63
N ALA A 161 4.00 6.99 -4.92
CA ALA A 161 3.47 8.31 -5.26
C ALA A 161 3.91 8.79 -6.66
N ILE A 162 5.20 8.59 -6.99
CA ILE A 162 5.74 8.91 -8.31
C ILE A 162 5.05 8.06 -9.39
N SER A 163 4.90 6.77 -9.13
CA SER A 163 4.25 5.83 -10.04
C SER A 163 2.78 6.21 -10.28
N LEU A 164 2.03 6.55 -9.22
CA LEU A 164 0.65 7.01 -9.31
C LEU A 164 0.54 8.30 -10.13
N TRP A 165 1.39 9.28 -9.85
CA TRP A 165 1.41 10.52 -10.60
C TRP A 165 1.70 10.28 -12.09
N ALA A 166 2.67 9.42 -12.41
CA ALA A 166 3.00 9.04 -13.78
C ALA A 166 1.82 8.34 -14.47
N SER A 167 1.18 7.39 -13.79
CA SER A 167 0.00 6.67 -14.28
C SER A 167 -1.16 7.62 -14.57
N GLY A 168 -1.51 8.52 -13.66
CA GLY A 168 -2.56 9.50 -13.87
C GLY A 168 -2.26 10.51 -15.00
N LYS A 169 -0.97 10.84 -15.23
CA LYS A 169 -0.57 11.66 -16.37
C LYS A 169 -0.70 10.89 -17.69
N MET A 170 -0.39 9.60 -17.69
CA MET A 170 -0.55 8.74 -18.86
C MET A 170 -2.02 8.45 -19.17
N ALA A 171 -2.86 8.27 -18.17
CA ALA A 171 -4.30 8.04 -18.32
C ALA A 171 -5.00 9.15 -19.12
N LYS A 172 -4.51 10.40 -19.03
CA LYS A 172 -5.02 11.53 -19.83
C LYS A 172 -4.73 11.43 -21.33
N ARG A 173 -3.74 10.62 -21.73
CA ARG A 173 -3.31 10.47 -23.12
C ARG A 173 -3.86 9.20 -23.78
N LEU A 174 -4.37 8.28 -22.99
CA LEU A 174 -4.87 6.99 -23.46
C LEU A 174 -6.39 7.05 -23.64
N PRO A 175 -6.93 6.58 -24.78
CA PRO A 175 -8.36 6.42 -24.93
C PRO A 175 -8.89 5.37 -23.95
N ILE A 176 -10.15 5.55 -23.51
CA ILE A 176 -10.83 4.68 -22.52
C ILE A 176 -10.78 3.20 -22.94
N SER A 177 -10.86 2.92 -24.26
CA SER A 177 -10.75 1.57 -24.81
C SER A 177 -9.42 0.88 -24.55
N VAL A 178 -8.30 1.64 -24.52
CA VAL A 178 -6.96 1.10 -24.24
C VAL A 178 -6.80 0.84 -22.73
N LEU A 179 -7.31 1.72 -21.89
CA LEU A 179 -7.31 1.52 -20.43
C LEU A 179 -8.13 0.29 -20.01
N SER A 180 -9.33 0.13 -20.59
CA SER A 180 -10.18 -1.04 -20.31
C SER A 180 -9.56 -2.34 -20.84
N ALA A 181 -8.81 -2.29 -21.93
CA ALA A 181 -8.06 -3.44 -22.44
C ALA A 181 -6.90 -3.82 -21.51
N LEU A 182 -6.13 -2.82 -21.03
CA LEU A 182 -5.07 -3.04 -20.03
C LEU A 182 -5.63 -3.63 -18.72
N GLN A 183 -6.79 -3.18 -18.27
CA GLN A 183 -7.47 -3.73 -17.08
C GLN A 183 -7.94 -5.17 -17.25
N ARG A 184 -8.21 -5.61 -18.49
CA ARG A 184 -8.60 -7.01 -18.78
C ARG A 184 -7.39 -7.93 -18.92
N THR A 185 -6.21 -7.38 -19.16
CA THR A 185 -4.99 -8.16 -19.44
C THR A 185 -4.10 -8.30 -18.19
N PHE A 186 -4.25 -7.40 -17.21
CA PHE A 186 -3.60 -7.40 -15.90
C PHE A 186 -4.63 -7.59 -14.78
#